data_e0a894892c033f8ba58b4c4b7dbc0725
#
_entry.id   e0a894892c033f8ba58b4c4b7dbc0725
#
_cell.length_a   1.000
_cell.length_b   1.000
_cell.length_c   1.000
_cell.angle_alpha   90.00
_cell.angle_beta   90.00
_cell.angle_gamma   90.00
#
_symmetry.space_group_name_H-M   'P 1'
#
loop_
_entity.id
_entity.type
_entity.pdbx_description
1 polymer ?
#
loop_
_entity_poly.entity_id
_entity_poly.type
_entity_poly.pdbx_seq_one_letter_code
_entity_poly.pdbx_strand_id
1 'polypeptide(L)'
;MTAKETTCRKPEMKLYTFDAAPNPARLAMFMQYKGISLDTVQIDLGAEEQLGEAYRAIVPEATVPALILDDGTVLCSVIAIAHYLESQYPDKPLLGRTPEERARVLNWNHRLYSDIFAAVADAFRNGHPNYVDRALPGPVNVAQLPELVERGRTRLIAGLEIINEALADSAFLAGDTFSFADIDLLAAIDFAKWGARLTPDESLTHLHRWRGEAKAALAG
;
A
#
# COMPACT_ATOMS: atom_id res chain seq x y z
N MET A 1 8.24 9.30 48.91
CA MET A 1 8.60 9.29 47.46
C MET A 1 7.39 8.76 46.72
N THR A 2 6.59 9.64 46.15
CA THR A 2 5.38 9.32 45.40
C THR A 2 5.77 8.95 43.98
N ALA A 3 5.50 7.70 43.59
CA ALA A 3 5.64 7.26 42.21
C ALA A 3 4.70 8.11 41.34
N LYS A 4 5.26 8.86 40.39
CA LYS A 4 4.48 9.51 39.32
C LYS A 4 3.95 8.38 38.43
N GLU A 5 2.64 8.14 38.46
CA GLU A 5 1.94 7.41 37.40
C GLU A 5 2.17 8.14 36.08
N THR A 6 3.05 7.59 35.26
CA THR A 6 3.19 8.01 33.87
C THR A 6 1.96 7.49 33.12
N THR A 7 0.90 8.27 33.08
CA THR A 7 -0.22 8.02 32.17
C THR A 7 0.36 7.99 30.75
N CYS A 8 0.44 6.80 30.18
CA CYS A 8 0.79 6.61 28.78
C CYS A 8 -0.33 7.26 27.94
N ARG A 9 -0.12 8.54 27.55
CA ARG A 9 -1.03 9.27 26.66
C ARG A 9 -1.00 8.53 25.33
N LYS A 10 -2.17 8.06 24.84
CA LYS A 10 -2.27 7.53 23.48
C LYS A 10 -1.75 8.60 22.51
N PRO A 11 -0.89 8.23 21.54
CA PRO A 11 -0.40 9.19 20.55
C PRO A 11 -1.57 9.84 19.80
N GLU A 12 -1.53 11.14 19.64
CA GLU A 12 -2.52 11.94 18.88
C GLU A 12 -2.14 11.97 17.39
N MET A 13 -1.87 10.77 16.82
CA MET A 13 -1.54 10.64 15.40
C MET A 13 -2.73 11.02 14.52
N LYS A 14 -2.45 11.70 13.39
CA LYS A 14 -3.45 12.06 12.40
C LYS A 14 -3.12 11.49 11.03
N LEU A 15 -4.05 10.74 10.46
CA LEU A 15 -3.90 10.12 9.15
C LEU A 15 -4.65 10.91 8.07
N TYR A 16 -3.93 11.38 7.07
CA TYR A 16 -4.50 11.92 5.84
C TYR A 16 -4.55 10.80 4.79
N THR A 17 -5.72 10.58 4.18
CA THR A 17 -5.96 9.42 3.33
C THR A 17 -6.96 9.72 2.22
N PHE A 18 -7.16 8.76 1.31
CA PHE A 18 -8.28 8.72 0.36
C PHE A 18 -8.61 7.26 0.09
N ASP A 19 -9.74 6.78 0.59
CA ASP A 19 -10.07 5.35 0.66
C ASP A 19 -10.08 4.63 -0.70
N ALA A 20 -10.39 5.36 -1.78
CA ALA A 20 -10.40 4.80 -3.14
C ALA A 20 -9.00 4.64 -3.77
N ALA A 21 -7.94 5.18 -3.16
CA ALA A 21 -6.60 5.09 -3.71
C ALA A 21 -5.87 3.82 -3.25
N PRO A 22 -5.00 3.21 -4.11
CA PRO A 22 -4.40 1.92 -3.82
C PRO A 22 -3.44 1.93 -2.62
N ASN A 23 -2.64 2.97 -2.44
CA ASN A 23 -1.73 3.09 -1.30
C ASN A 23 -2.48 3.26 0.05
N PRO A 24 -3.48 4.15 0.17
CA PRO A 24 -4.38 4.17 1.32
C PRO A 24 -5.08 2.84 1.60
N ALA A 25 -5.56 2.13 0.58
CA ALA A 25 -6.22 0.84 0.75
C ALA A 25 -5.30 -0.22 1.41
N ARG A 26 -4.00 -0.23 1.08
CA ARG A 26 -3.00 -1.09 1.74
C ARG A 26 -2.94 -0.82 3.25
N LEU A 27 -2.88 0.47 3.61
CA LEU A 27 -2.82 0.87 5.01
C LEU A 27 -4.13 0.61 5.75
N ALA A 28 -5.27 0.83 5.09
CA ALA A 28 -6.59 0.54 5.65
C ALA A 28 -6.76 -0.95 6.00
N MET A 29 -6.35 -1.86 5.09
CA MET A 29 -6.35 -3.31 5.35
C MET A 29 -5.41 -3.69 6.50
N PHE A 30 -4.21 -3.09 6.57
CA PHE A 30 -3.27 -3.28 7.67
C PHE A 30 -3.89 -2.87 9.01
N MET A 31 -4.48 -1.68 9.07
CA MET A 31 -5.12 -1.16 10.26
C MET A 31 -6.34 -1.99 10.66
N GLN A 32 -7.17 -2.40 9.70
CA GLN A 32 -8.32 -3.28 9.92
C GLN A 32 -7.90 -4.59 10.56
N TYR A 33 -6.91 -5.28 10.00
CA TYR A 33 -6.42 -6.56 10.53
C TYR A 33 -5.93 -6.45 11.98
N LYS A 34 -5.24 -5.36 12.29
CA LYS A 34 -4.69 -5.09 13.62
C LYS A 34 -5.70 -4.47 14.60
N GLY A 35 -6.88 -4.07 14.14
CA GLY A 35 -7.87 -3.36 14.96
C GLY A 35 -7.43 -1.95 15.36
N ILE A 36 -6.64 -1.27 14.52
CA ILE A 36 -6.14 0.09 14.75
C ILE A 36 -7.17 1.10 14.25
N SER A 37 -7.50 2.09 15.08
CA SER A 37 -8.30 3.25 14.69
C SER A 37 -7.53 4.54 14.98
N LEU A 38 -7.44 5.41 13.98
CA LEU A 38 -6.77 6.71 14.04
C LEU A 38 -7.73 7.85 13.72
N ASP A 39 -7.43 9.07 14.17
CA ASP A 39 -8.06 10.29 13.63
C ASP A 39 -7.70 10.43 12.15
N THR A 40 -8.71 10.48 11.28
CA THR A 40 -8.53 10.36 9.83
C THR A 40 -9.19 11.51 9.10
N VAL A 41 -8.46 12.08 8.13
CA VAL A 41 -8.95 13.14 7.22
C VAL A 41 -8.90 12.62 5.78
N GLN A 42 -10.05 12.66 5.10
CA GLN A 42 -10.13 12.34 3.67
C GLN A 42 -9.64 13.53 2.85
N ILE A 43 -8.78 13.27 1.86
CA ILE A 43 -8.26 14.26 0.91
C ILE A 43 -8.83 13.96 -0.47
N ASP A 44 -9.61 14.88 -1.03
CA ASP A 44 -10.24 14.66 -2.33
C ASP A 44 -9.22 14.76 -3.48
N LEU A 45 -8.73 13.59 -3.91
CA LEU A 45 -7.80 13.50 -5.04
C LEU A 45 -8.47 13.86 -6.39
N GLY A 46 -9.80 13.74 -6.49
CA GLY A 46 -10.55 14.12 -7.67
C GLY A 46 -10.62 15.65 -7.84
N ALA A 47 -10.74 16.37 -6.73
CA ALA A 47 -10.65 17.82 -6.67
C ALA A 47 -9.21 18.35 -6.59
N GLU A 48 -8.19 17.48 -6.68
CA GLU A 48 -6.76 17.83 -6.59
C GLU A 48 -6.35 18.50 -5.27
N GLU A 49 -7.09 18.25 -4.18
CA GLU A 49 -6.86 18.86 -2.87
C GLU A 49 -5.42 18.65 -2.37
N GLN A 50 -4.81 17.49 -2.68
CA GLN A 50 -3.41 17.17 -2.34
C GLN A 50 -2.38 18.12 -2.99
N LEU A 51 -2.76 18.82 -4.06
CA LEU A 51 -1.89 19.79 -4.74
C LEU A 51 -2.10 21.23 -4.20
N GLY A 52 -3.14 21.44 -3.41
CA GLY A 52 -3.45 22.74 -2.81
C GLY A 52 -2.40 23.16 -1.77
N GLU A 53 -2.24 24.49 -1.60
CA GLU A 53 -1.27 25.07 -0.68
C GLU A 53 -1.48 24.60 0.77
N ALA A 54 -2.74 24.52 1.20
CA ALA A 54 -3.08 24.11 2.57
C ALA A 54 -2.59 22.69 2.90
N TYR A 55 -2.81 21.72 1.99
CA TYR A 55 -2.31 20.36 2.20
C TYR A 55 -0.80 20.26 2.06
N ARG A 56 -0.22 20.92 1.07
CA ARG A 56 1.24 20.93 0.84
C ARG A 56 2.04 21.60 1.95
N ALA A 57 1.44 22.49 2.71
CA ALA A 57 2.05 23.05 3.92
C ALA A 57 2.23 22.00 5.02
N ILE A 58 1.41 20.92 5.02
CA ILE A 58 1.47 19.78 5.96
C ILE A 58 2.26 18.63 5.35
N VAL A 59 1.99 18.30 4.08
CA VAL A 59 2.57 17.17 3.34
C VAL A 59 3.17 17.69 2.03
N PRO A 60 4.43 18.15 2.04
CA PRO A 60 5.10 18.73 0.86
C PRO A 60 5.16 17.76 -0.35
N GLU A 61 5.17 16.45 -0.10
CA GLU A 61 5.16 15.41 -1.12
C GLU A 61 3.86 15.35 -1.93
N ALA A 62 2.79 16.01 -1.48
CA ALA A 62 1.48 16.06 -2.14
C ALA A 62 0.91 14.65 -2.45
N THR A 63 1.05 13.71 -1.52
CA THR A 63 0.61 12.31 -1.67
C THR A 63 -0.21 11.85 -0.47
N VAL A 64 -0.99 10.79 -0.66
CA VAL A 64 -1.68 10.04 0.40
C VAL A 64 -1.31 8.55 0.29
N PRO A 65 -1.27 7.81 1.43
CA PRO A 65 -1.52 8.25 2.79
C PRO A 65 -0.35 9.08 3.36
N ALA A 66 -0.65 9.92 4.34
CA ALA A 66 0.36 10.60 5.16
C ALA A 66 -0.04 10.51 6.64
N LEU A 67 0.86 10.04 7.50
CA LEU A 67 0.67 9.98 8.94
C LEU A 67 1.50 11.07 9.61
N ILE A 68 0.83 11.93 10.38
CA ILE A 68 1.47 12.94 11.21
C ILE A 68 1.59 12.38 12.61
N LEU A 69 2.81 12.33 13.13
CA LEU A 69 3.10 11.89 14.50
C LEU A 69 2.95 13.03 15.50
N ASP A 70 2.92 12.71 16.79
CA ASP A 70 2.77 13.68 17.90
C ASP A 70 3.84 14.76 17.94
N ASP A 71 5.05 14.47 17.44
CA ASP A 71 6.17 15.40 17.34
C ASP A 71 6.15 16.23 16.05
N GLY A 72 5.14 16.07 15.21
CA GLY A 72 5.01 16.71 13.91
C GLY A 72 5.76 16.02 12.77
N THR A 73 6.40 14.87 13.00
CA THR A 73 7.02 14.08 11.94
C THR A 73 5.98 13.58 10.94
N VAL A 74 6.25 13.77 9.66
CA VAL A 74 5.36 13.34 8.55
C VAL A 74 5.91 12.07 7.91
N LEU A 75 5.10 11.02 7.86
CA LEU A 75 5.42 9.76 7.18
C LEU A 75 4.50 9.60 5.97
N CYS A 76 5.05 9.60 4.74
CA CYS A 76 4.29 9.48 3.48
C CYS A 76 4.41 8.11 2.81
N SER A 77 5.34 7.26 3.25
CA SER A 77 5.49 5.91 2.72
C SER A 77 4.62 4.93 3.48
N VAL A 78 3.79 4.16 2.77
CA VAL A 78 2.93 3.12 3.36
C VAL A 78 3.75 2.15 4.22
N ILE A 79 4.93 1.73 3.73
CA ILE A 79 5.79 0.80 4.47
C ILE A 79 6.36 1.43 5.75
N ALA A 80 6.72 2.72 5.72
CA ALA A 80 7.20 3.43 6.90
C ALA A 80 6.07 3.60 7.93
N ILE A 81 4.86 3.95 7.48
CA ILE A 81 3.68 4.06 8.34
C ILE A 81 3.36 2.70 8.97
N ALA A 82 3.35 1.63 8.18
CA ALA A 82 3.10 0.28 8.68
C ALA A 82 4.14 -0.15 9.72
N HIS A 83 5.43 0.12 9.49
CA HIS A 83 6.49 -0.15 10.45
C HIS A 83 6.33 0.62 11.76
N TYR A 84 5.98 1.91 11.66
CA TYR A 84 5.73 2.72 12.83
C TYR A 84 4.53 2.18 13.62
N LEU A 85 3.39 1.94 12.95
CA LEU A 85 2.19 1.41 13.58
C LEU A 85 2.41 0.01 14.17
N GLU A 86 3.16 -0.87 13.51
CA GLU A 86 3.52 -2.19 14.06
C GLU A 86 4.28 -2.07 15.38
N SER A 87 5.17 -1.09 15.51
CA SER A 87 5.91 -0.84 16.75
C SER A 87 5.04 -0.31 17.88
N GLN A 88 3.98 0.45 17.57
CA GLN A 88 3.02 0.98 18.53
C GLN A 88 1.93 -0.04 18.92
N TYR A 89 1.61 -0.95 17.99
CA TYR A 89 0.58 -1.98 18.11
C TYR A 89 1.18 -3.35 17.75
N PRO A 90 1.99 -3.97 18.63
CA PRO A 90 2.75 -5.18 18.30
C PRO A 90 1.91 -6.44 18.16
N ASP A 91 0.66 -6.43 18.61
CA ASP A 91 -0.25 -7.57 18.50
C ASP A 91 -0.58 -7.86 17.04
N LYS A 92 -0.82 -9.14 16.71
CA LYS A 92 -1.08 -9.62 15.35
C LYS A 92 -0.01 -9.13 14.36
N PRO A 93 1.27 -9.53 14.50
CA PRO A 93 2.37 -9.01 13.69
C PRO A 93 2.19 -9.36 12.21
N LEU A 94 2.34 -8.34 11.35
CA LEU A 94 2.26 -8.45 9.90
C LEU A 94 3.62 -8.23 9.20
N LEU A 95 4.60 -7.68 9.92
CA LEU A 95 5.94 -7.40 9.37
C LEU A 95 6.98 -8.45 9.75
N GLY A 96 6.55 -9.58 10.37
CA GLY A 96 7.43 -10.65 10.81
C GLY A 96 7.93 -10.48 12.24
N ARG A 97 8.17 -11.61 12.90
CA ARG A 97 8.63 -11.69 14.31
C ARG A 97 10.14 -11.77 14.43
N THR A 98 10.78 -12.44 13.47
CA THR A 98 12.25 -12.58 13.42
C THR A 98 12.85 -11.64 12.38
N PRO A 99 14.17 -11.35 12.44
CA PRO A 99 14.87 -10.60 11.40
C PRO A 99 14.69 -11.20 10.00
N GLU A 100 14.70 -12.52 9.90
CA GLU A 100 14.56 -13.25 8.63
C GLU A 100 13.16 -13.15 8.06
N GLU A 101 12.11 -13.26 8.91
CA GLU A 101 10.72 -13.03 8.50
C GLU A 101 10.52 -11.60 8.02
N ARG A 102 11.03 -10.61 8.77
CA ARG A 102 10.99 -9.19 8.36
C ARG A 102 11.66 -8.95 7.02
N ALA A 103 12.83 -9.55 6.83
CA ALA A 103 13.54 -9.43 5.56
C ALA A 103 12.74 -10.00 4.39
N ARG A 104 12.06 -11.16 4.58
CA ARG A 104 11.19 -11.74 3.55
C ARG A 104 9.98 -10.84 3.24
N VAL A 105 9.29 -10.33 4.26
CA VAL A 105 8.16 -9.41 4.08
C VAL A 105 8.61 -8.16 3.33
N LEU A 106 9.68 -7.50 3.76
CA LEU A 106 10.22 -6.29 3.11
C LEU A 106 10.66 -6.54 1.67
N ASN A 107 11.29 -7.69 1.40
CA ASN A 107 11.67 -8.07 0.05
C ASN A 107 10.46 -8.18 -0.87
N TRP A 108 9.37 -8.79 -0.40
CA TRP A 108 8.13 -8.86 -1.17
C TRP A 108 7.45 -7.50 -1.33
N ASN A 109 7.38 -6.67 -0.28
CA ASN A 109 6.83 -5.32 -0.41
C ASN A 109 7.55 -4.52 -1.50
N HIS A 110 8.91 -4.58 -1.54
CA HIS A 110 9.69 -3.88 -2.56
C HIS A 110 9.44 -4.44 -3.96
N ARG A 111 9.43 -5.77 -4.11
CA ARG A 111 9.16 -6.43 -5.40
C ARG A 111 7.76 -6.11 -5.91
N LEU A 112 6.73 -6.18 -5.05
CA LEU A 112 5.35 -5.83 -5.43
C LEU A 112 5.23 -4.37 -5.85
N TYR A 113 5.95 -3.47 -5.16
CA TYR A 113 5.97 -2.07 -5.56
C TYR A 113 6.59 -1.89 -6.95
N SER A 114 7.79 -2.45 -7.18
CA SER A 114 8.51 -2.28 -8.45
C SER A 114 7.86 -3.02 -9.61
N ASP A 115 7.40 -4.26 -9.39
CA ASP A 115 6.99 -5.15 -10.47
C ASP A 115 5.48 -5.06 -10.77
N ILE A 116 4.66 -4.75 -9.77
CA ILE A 116 3.19 -4.71 -9.90
C ILE A 116 2.66 -3.27 -9.79
N PHE A 117 2.81 -2.59 -8.63
CA PHE A 117 2.22 -1.26 -8.45
C PHE A 117 2.73 -0.25 -9.47
N ALA A 118 4.03 -0.21 -9.73
CA ALA A 118 4.62 0.69 -10.73
C ALA A 118 4.12 0.36 -12.15
N ALA A 119 3.97 -0.93 -12.47
CA ALA A 119 3.44 -1.37 -13.76
C ALA A 119 1.98 -0.96 -13.97
N VAL A 120 1.13 -1.11 -12.94
CA VAL A 120 -0.26 -0.63 -12.97
C VAL A 120 -0.31 0.89 -13.05
N ALA A 121 0.53 1.59 -12.29
CA ALA A 121 0.60 3.05 -12.31
C ALA A 121 1.03 3.59 -13.66
N ASP A 122 2.02 2.95 -14.33
CA ASP A 122 2.43 3.26 -15.70
C ASP A 122 1.23 3.15 -16.65
N ALA A 123 0.51 2.03 -16.64
CA ALA A 123 -0.65 1.81 -17.49
C ALA A 123 -1.79 2.81 -17.21
N PHE A 124 -2.09 3.04 -15.93
CA PHE A 124 -3.18 3.90 -15.51
C PHE A 124 -2.90 5.38 -15.79
N ARG A 125 -1.81 5.90 -15.25
CA ARG A 125 -1.55 7.35 -15.26
C ARG A 125 -1.14 7.86 -16.62
N ASN A 126 -0.49 7.04 -17.46
CA ASN A 126 -0.14 7.41 -18.82
C ASN A 126 -1.29 7.23 -19.83
N GLY A 127 -2.35 6.49 -19.47
CA GLY A 127 -3.49 6.25 -20.35
C GLY A 127 -4.78 6.99 -19.97
N HIS A 128 -4.87 7.56 -18.76
CA HIS A 128 -6.12 8.15 -18.27
C HIS A 128 -6.14 9.67 -18.48
N PRO A 129 -7.21 10.25 -19.08
CA PRO A 129 -7.25 11.67 -19.46
C PRO A 129 -7.14 12.65 -18.29
N ASN A 130 -7.54 12.25 -17.06
CA ASN A 130 -7.43 13.11 -15.89
C ASN A 130 -6.00 13.26 -15.36
N TYR A 131 -5.00 12.62 -15.98
CA TYR A 131 -3.60 12.67 -15.57
C TYR A 131 -2.68 13.29 -16.63
N VAL A 132 -3.23 14.10 -17.54
CA VAL A 132 -2.40 14.93 -18.43
C VAL A 132 -1.46 15.79 -17.58
N ASP A 133 -0.18 15.80 -17.92
CA ASP A 133 0.91 16.44 -17.15
C ASP A 133 1.08 15.95 -15.71
N ARG A 134 0.42 14.84 -15.34
CA ARG A 134 0.45 14.24 -14.01
C ARG A 134 0.69 12.73 -14.05
N ALA A 135 1.59 12.30 -14.95
CA ALA A 135 1.93 10.88 -15.11
C ALA A 135 2.54 10.25 -13.85
N LEU A 136 3.16 11.05 -13.00
CA LEU A 136 3.67 10.60 -11.68
C LEU A 136 2.91 11.28 -10.54
N PRO A 137 2.79 10.62 -9.37
CA PRO A 137 2.28 11.25 -8.16
C PRO A 137 3.29 12.29 -7.64
N GLY A 138 2.79 13.24 -6.85
CA GLY A 138 3.62 14.28 -6.24
C GLY A 138 3.40 15.66 -6.84
N PRO A 139 4.20 16.65 -6.41
CA PRO A 139 3.98 18.07 -6.71
C PRO A 139 4.56 18.52 -8.06
N VAL A 140 5.28 17.65 -8.77
CA VAL A 140 5.95 17.97 -10.04
C VAL A 140 5.10 17.50 -11.21
N ASN A 141 4.86 18.39 -12.17
CA ASN A 141 4.16 18.04 -13.40
C ASN A 141 5.07 17.20 -14.31
N VAL A 142 4.56 16.04 -14.74
CA VAL A 142 5.25 15.11 -15.63
C VAL A 142 4.30 14.70 -16.73
N ALA A 143 4.69 14.94 -17.99
CA ALA A 143 3.88 14.60 -19.15
C ALA A 143 3.65 13.09 -19.27
N GLN A 144 2.49 12.71 -19.78
CA GLN A 144 2.16 11.33 -20.13
C GLN A 144 3.03 10.84 -21.29
N LEU A 145 3.40 9.56 -21.23
CA LEU A 145 4.06 8.80 -22.31
C LEU A 145 3.18 7.60 -22.65
N PRO A 146 2.36 7.68 -23.75
CA PRO A 146 1.40 6.63 -24.10
C PRO A 146 2.02 5.23 -24.24
N GLU A 147 3.30 5.15 -24.64
CA GLU A 147 4.04 3.90 -24.81
C GLU A 147 4.20 3.14 -23.48
N LEU A 148 4.12 3.85 -22.33
CA LEU A 148 4.21 3.23 -21.01
C LEU A 148 2.95 2.46 -20.65
N VAL A 149 1.83 2.72 -21.30
CA VAL A 149 0.57 1.97 -21.07
C VAL A 149 0.76 0.50 -21.39
N GLU A 150 1.25 0.18 -22.58
CA GLU A 150 1.44 -1.21 -23.01
C GLU A 150 2.62 -1.87 -22.29
N ARG A 151 3.71 -1.13 -22.07
CA ARG A 151 4.83 -1.63 -21.26
C ARG A 151 4.38 -1.97 -19.84
N GLY A 152 3.54 -1.14 -19.23
CA GLY A 152 2.97 -1.38 -17.91
C GLY A 152 2.13 -2.65 -17.87
N ARG A 153 1.26 -2.85 -18.86
CA ARG A 153 0.44 -4.07 -18.96
C ARG A 153 1.28 -5.33 -19.15
N THR A 154 2.27 -5.29 -20.03
CA THR A 154 3.19 -6.42 -20.26
C THR A 154 3.95 -6.79 -18.99
N ARG A 155 4.47 -5.79 -18.26
CA ARG A 155 5.16 -6.01 -16.97
C ARG A 155 4.23 -6.59 -15.92
N LEU A 156 2.99 -6.11 -15.86
CA LEU A 156 1.99 -6.60 -14.92
C LEU A 156 1.67 -8.09 -15.15
N ILE A 157 1.44 -8.51 -16.40
CA ILE A 157 1.19 -9.91 -16.75
C ILE A 157 2.36 -10.78 -16.31
N ALA A 158 3.58 -10.45 -16.73
CA ALA A 158 4.77 -11.19 -16.36
C ALA A 158 5.00 -11.22 -14.83
N GLY A 159 4.72 -10.11 -14.13
CA GLY A 159 4.82 -10.04 -12.68
C GLY A 159 3.83 -10.97 -11.97
N LEU A 160 2.59 -11.07 -12.47
CA LEU A 160 1.58 -12.00 -11.92
C LEU A 160 1.94 -13.46 -12.15
N GLU A 161 2.54 -13.81 -13.31
CA GLU A 161 3.06 -15.15 -13.58
C GLU A 161 4.17 -15.52 -12.59
N ILE A 162 5.15 -14.62 -12.39
CA ILE A 162 6.23 -14.83 -11.41
C ILE A 162 5.70 -15.02 -9.99
N ILE A 163 4.67 -14.26 -9.60
CA ILE A 163 4.03 -14.39 -8.28
C ILE A 163 3.30 -15.72 -8.18
N ASN A 164 2.60 -16.15 -9.23
CA ASN A 164 1.94 -17.45 -9.25
C ASN A 164 2.94 -18.59 -9.00
N GLU A 165 4.09 -18.59 -9.67
CA GLU A 165 5.15 -19.58 -9.44
C GLU A 165 5.71 -19.52 -8.00
N ALA A 166 5.91 -18.33 -7.45
CA ALA A 166 6.38 -18.17 -6.08
C ALA A 166 5.39 -18.70 -5.01
N LEU A 167 4.11 -18.76 -5.35
CA LEU A 167 3.05 -19.28 -4.48
C LEU A 167 2.81 -20.79 -4.64
N ALA A 168 3.55 -21.49 -5.51
CA ALA A 168 3.36 -22.91 -5.74
C ALA A 168 3.52 -23.75 -4.46
N ASP A 169 4.58 -23.45 -3.68
CA ASP A 169 4.99 -24.23 -2.52
C ASP A 169 4.76 -23.52 -1.17
N SER A 170 4.04 -22.39 -1.16
CA SER A 170 3.76 -21.64 0.08
C SER A 170 2.33 -21.15 0.17
N ALA A 171 1.81 -21.06 1.40
CA ALA A 171 0.46 -20.55 1.64
C ALA A 171 0.37 -19.04 1.35
N PHE A 172 1.40 -18.26 1.75
CA PHE A 172 1.47 -16.82 1.62
C PHE A 172 2.81 -16.39 1.02
N LEU A 173 2.92 -15.14 0.57
CA LEU A 173 4.11 -14.63 -0.14
C LEU A 173 5.40 -14.72 0.68
N ALA A 174 5.34 -14.40 1.96
CA ALA A 174 6.52 -14.40 2.82
C ALA A 174 6.75 -15.72 3.57
N GLY A 175 5.95 -16.78 3.27
CA GLY A 175 6.00 -18.11 3.89
C GLY A 175 4.62 -18.61 4.31
N ASP A 176 4.53 -19.27 5.48
CA ASP A 176 3.30 -19.94 5.91
C ASP A 176 2.34 -19.05 6.72
N THR A 177 2.72 -17.80 6.96
CA THR A 177 1.94 -16.87 7.78
C THR A 177 1.53 -15.65 6.96
N PHE A 178 0.24 -15.27 7.05
CA PHE A 178 -0.28 -14.04 6.46
C PHE A 178 0.50 -12.82 6.95
N SER A 179 0.85 -11.94 6.03
CA SER A 179 1.74 -10.81 6.27
C SER A 179 1.33 -9.56 5.50
N PHE A 180 2.04 -8.46 5.72
CA PHE A 180 1.82 -7.22 4.96
C PHE A 180 2.12 -7.38 3.47
N ALA A 181 2.97 -8.33 3.07
CA ALA A 181 3.19 -8.65 1.66
C ALA A 181 1.91 -9.15 0.97
N ASP A 182 1.09 -9.92 1.68
CA ASP A 182 -0.17 -10.43 1.16
C ASP A 182 -1.23 -9.32 1.05
N ILE A 183 -1.27 -8.40 2.00
CA ILE A 183 -2.09 -7.17 1.93
C ILE A 183 -1.69 -6.34 0.71
N ASP A 184 -0.39 -6.17 0.47
CA ASP A 184 0.11 -5.44 -0.70
C ASP A 184 -0.34 -6.09 -2.00
N LEU A 185 -0.25 -7.41 -2.12
CA LEU A 185 -0.68 -8.11 -3.33
C LEU A 185 -2.20 -8.06 -3.53
N LEU A 186 -3.00 -8.15 -2.45
CA LEU A 186 -4.46 -7.97 -2.53
C LEU A 186 -4.80 -6.59 -3.11
N ALA A 187 -4.21 -5.52 -2.55
CA ALA A 187 -4.42 -4.15 -3.03
C ALA A 187 -3.92 -3.95 -4.47
N ALA A 188 -2.80 -4.56 -4.82
CA ALA A 188 -2.21 -4.47 -6.16
C ALA A 188 -3.11 -5.11 -7.23
N ILE A 189 -3.69 -6.30 -6.95
CA ILE A 189 -4.63 -6.97 -7.86
C ILE A 189 -5.92 -6.15 -8.01
N ASP A 190 -6.44 -5.59 -6.93
CA ASP A 190 -7.62 -4.74 -7.00
C ASP A 190 -7.33 -3.45 -7.78
N PHE A 191 -6.15 -2.85 -7.62
CA PHE A 191 -5.70 -1.71 -8.44
C PHE A 191 -5.54 -2.10 -9.91
N ALA A 192 -4.95 -3.26 -10.22
CA ALA A 192 -4.81 -3.75 -11.59
C ALA A 192 -6.15 -3.85 -12.32
N LYS A 193 -7.19 -4.33 -11.61
CA LYS A 193 -8.52 -4.51 -12.18
C LYS A 193 -9.12 -3.20 -12.68
N TRP A 194 -9.08 -2.13 -11.91
CA TRP A 194 -9.69 -0.86 -12.32
C TRP A 194 -8.68 0.08 -13.00
N GLY A 195 -7.41 0.08 -12.61
CA GLY A 195 -6.38 0.98 -13.14
C GLY A 195 -5.85 0.54 -14.50
N ALA A 196 -5.43 -0.71 -14.63
CA ALA A 196 -4.93 -1.27 -15.89
C ALA A 196 -6.00 -2.02 -16.70
N ARG A 197 -7.22 -2.19 -16.15
CA ARG A 197 -8.30 -3.04 -16.70
C ARG A 197 -7.84 -4.46 -16.96
N LEU A 198 -7.06 -5.01 -16.03
CA LEU A 198 -6.47 -6.34 -16.11
C LEU A 198 -6.82 -7.13 -14.85
N THR A 199 -7.30 -8.36 -15.06
CA THR A 199 -7.51 -9.36 -14.00
C THR A 199 -6.53 -10.51 -14.22
N PRO A 200 -6.06 -11.17 -13.15
CA PRO A 200 -5.25 -12.38 -13.29
C PRO A 200 -5.94 -13.42 -14.16
N ASP A 201 -5.17 -14.06 -15.04
CA ASP A 201 -5.65 -15.14 -15.90
C ASP A 201 -6.09 -16.35 -15.06
N GLU A 202 -7.11 -17.09 -15.51
CA GLU A 202 -7.66 -18.25 -14.81
C GLU A 202 -6.63 -19.39 -14.65
N SER A 203 -5.62 -19.46 -15.52
CA SER A 203 -4.54 -20.45 -15.44
C SER A 203 -3.60 -20.21 -14.25
N LEU A 204 -3.59 -19.02 -13.63
CA LEU A 204 -2.77 -18.68 -12.47
C LEU A 204 -3.36 -19.28 -11.18
N THR A 205 -3.41 -20.61 -11.12
CA THR A 205 -4.16 -21.36 -10.09
C THR A 205 -3.64 -21.15 -8.67
N HIS A 206 -2.32 -21.02 -8.50
CA HIS A 206 -1.71 -20.76 -7.19
C HIS A 206 -2.08 -19.35 -6.68
N LEU A 207 -2.10 -18.37 -7.57
CA LEU A 207 -2.52 -17.01 -7.26
C LEU A 207 -4.01 -16.93 -6.88
N HIS A 208 -4.87 -17.69 -7.58
CA HIS A 208 -6.30 -17.74 -7.24
C HIS A 208 -6.56 -18.44 -5.91
N ARG A 209 -5.87 -19.56 -5.62
CA ARG A 209 -5.90 -20.22 -4.31
C ARG A 209 -5.49 -19.24 -3.21
N TRP A 210 -4.28 -18.65 -3.35
CA TRP A 210 -3.77 -17.68 -2.39
C TRP A 210 -4.73 -16.52 -2.15
N ARG A 211 -5.36 -15.99 -3.19
CA ARG A 211 -6.30 -14.86 -3.04
C ARG A 211 -7.49 -15.20 -2.16
N GLY A 212 -7.99 -16.43 -2.24
CA GLY A 212 -9.06 -16.93 -1.36
C GLY A 212 -8.59 -17.01 0.09
N GLU A 213 -7.42 -17.61 0.33
CA GLU A 213 -6.82 -17.77 1.65
C GLU A 213 -6.47 -16.42 2.28
N ALA A 214 -5.88 -15.50 1.52
CA ALA A 214 -5.50 -14.17 1.99
C ALA A 214 -6.72 -13.32 2.37
N LYS A 215 -7.81 -13.38 1.61
CA LYS A 215 -9.07 -12.70 1.97
C LYS A 215 -9.70 -13.28 3.23
N ALA A 216 -9.67 -14.59 3.41
CA ALA A 216 -10.15 -15.24 4.62
C ALA A 216 -9.31 -14.83 5.84
N ALA A 217 -7.99 -14.82 5.72
CA ALA A 217 -7.08 -14.38 6.77
C ALA A 217 -7.27 -12.90 7.16
N LEU A 218 -7.52 -12.03 6.18
CA LEU A 218 -7.78 -10.60 6.42
C LEU A 218 -9.11 -10.36 7.15
N ALA A 219 -10.10 -11.21 6.95
CA ALA A 219 -11.43 -11.09 7.56
C ALA A 219 -11.51 -11.63 8.99
N GLY A 220 -10.59 -12.51 9.40
CA GLY A 220 -10.59 -13.21 10.70
C GLY A 220 -9.78 -12.61 11.78
#